data_60874f9a9d2f108f490060d3ffc35c85
#
_entry.id   60874f9a9d2f108f490060d3ffc35c85
#
_cell.length_a   1.000
_cell.length_b   1.000
_cell.length_c   1.000
_cell.angle_alpha   90.00
_cell.angle_beta   90.00
_cell.angle_gamma   90.00
#
_symmetry.space_group_name_H-M   'P 1'
#
loop_
_entity.id
_entity.type
_entity.pdbx_description
1 polymer ?
#
loop_
_entity_poly.entity_id
_entity_poly.type
_entity_poly.pdbx_seq_one_letter_code
_entity_poly.pdbx_strand_id
1 'polypeptide(L)'
;MSSILTRRNFLKTAAAAGAASAAAPALAASSQSTAAPKHWDQTVDVVVLGAGGAGLMAACQVYDKKGKVVVFDKSYSPYHSATRMCGGLFTAYGSAIQKREHAKDSWQEFAHDIMDYGGYMSLKEPVELFAKHSGEAFDWLENHGLAK
;
A
#
# COMPACT_ATOMS: atom_id res chain seq x y z
N MET A 1 -15.75 -31.97 -34.48
CA MET A 1 -15.14 -30.75 -35.09
C MET A 1 -15.05 -29.68 -34.00
N SER A 2 -13.87 -29.50 -33.45
CA SER A 2 -13.61 -28.54 -32.38
C SER A 2 -13.37 -27.16 -33.00
N SER A 3 -14.22 -26.18 -32.77
CA SER A 3 -14.02 -24.80 -33.22
C SER A 3 -12.95 -24.15 -32.30
N ILE A 4 -11.79 -23.90 -32.88
CA ILE A 4 -10.70 -23.17 -32.18
C ILE A 4 -11.17 -21.74 -31.99
N LEU A 5 -11.42 -21.36 -30.74
CA LEU A 5 -11.66 -19.98 -30.30
C LEU A 5 -10.37 -19.17 -30.46
N THR A 6 -10.23 -18.46 -31.57
CA THR A 6 -9.15 -17.50 -31.78
C THR A 6 -9.50 -16.17 -31.11
N ARG A 7 -8.48 -15.42 -30.61
CA ARG A 7 -8.65 -14.08 -30.02
C ARG A 7 -9.46 -13.14 -30.89
N ARG A 8 -9.35 -13.27 -32.22
CA ARG A 8 -10.09 -12.49 -33.22
C ARG A 8 -11.58 -12.82 -33.22
N ASN A 9 -11.95 -14.10 -33.02
CA ASN A 9 -13.36 -14.52 -32.96
C ASN A 9 -13.98 -14.13 -31.61
N PHE A 10 -13.24 -14.16 -30.54
CA PHE A 10 -13.68 -13.64 -29.24
C PHE A 10 -14.02 -12.15 -29.28
N LEU A 11 -13.16 -11.32 -29.90
CA LEU A 11 -13.41 -9.89 -30.06
C LEU A 11 -14.61 -9.58 -30.93
N LYS A 12 -14.83 -10.37 -32.00
CA LYS A 12 -16.03 -10.22 -32.87
C LYS A 12 -17.34 -10.56 -32.15
N THR A 13 -17.31 -11.61 -31.31
CA THR A 13 -18.47 -12.00 -30.48
C THR A 13 -18.75 -11.00 -29.37
N ALA A 14 -17.70 -10.42 -28.77
CA ALA A 14 -17.84 -9.38 -27.76
C ALA A 14 -18.40 -8.08 -28.34
N ALA A 15 -18.00 -7.71 -29.58
CA ALA A 15 -18.53 -6.53 -30.27
C ALA A 15 -20.01 -6.71 -30.68
N ALA A 16 -20.41 -7.92 -31.08
CA ALA A 16 -21.80 -8.23 -31.39
C ALA A 16 -22.72 -8.25 -30.16
N ALA A 17 -22.20 -8.70 -29.01
CA ALA A 17 -22.91 -8.67 -27.73
C ALA A 17 -23.05 -7.23 -27.17
N GLY A 18 -22.08 -6.36 -27.45
CA GLY A 18 -22.13 -4.94 -27.06
C GLY A 18 -23.18 -4.12 -27.76
N ALA A 19 -23.54 -4.48 -29.01
CA ALA A 19 -24.58 -3.78 -29.77
C ALA A 19 -26.02 -4.16 -29.36
N ALA A 20 -26.20 -5.32 -28.74
CA ALA A 20 -27.50 -5.76 -28.22
C ALA A 20 -27.82 -5.24 -26.80
N SER A 21 -26.82 -4.71 -26.08
CA SER A 21 -26.99 -4.19 -24.73
C SER A 21 -27.44 -2.73 -24.65
N ALA A 22 -27.56 -2.03 -25.78
CA ALA A 22 -28.02 -0.64 -25.84
C ALA A 22 -29.53 -0.48 -25.54
N ALA A 23 -30.26 -1.56 -25.37
CA ALA A 23 -31.69 -1.56 -25.02
C ALA A 23 -32.00 -2.19 -23.66
N ALA A 24 -30.99 -2.60 -22.87
CA ALA A 24 -31.23 -2.97 -21.51
C ALA A 24 -31.46 -1.66 -20.72
N PRO A 25 -32.56 -1.53 -19.93
CA PRO A 25 -32.67 -0.45 -18.98
C PRO A 25 -31.41 -0.52 -18.13
N ALA A 26 -30.70 0.63 -18.03
CA ALA A 26 -29.60 0.75 -17.12
C ALA A 26 -30.10 0.22 -15.78
N LEU A 27 -29.60 -0.94 -15.39
CA LEU A 27 -29.58 -1.32 -14.01
C LEU A 27 -28.74 -0.22 -13.36
N ALA A 28 -29.44 0.86 -13.04
CA ALA A 28 -28.92 1.80 -12.07
C ALA A 28 -28.50 0.90 -10.93
N ALA A 29 -27.17 0.75 -10.76
CA ALA A 29 -26.65 0.28 -9.52
C ALA A 29 -27.31 1.22 -8.52
N SER A 30 -28.40 0.76 -7.92
CA SER A 30 -28.98 1.41 -6.78
C SER A 30 -27.84 1.43 -5.78
N SER A 31 -27.14 2.57 -5.72
CA SER A 31 -26.43 2.92 -4.51
C SER A 31 -27.54 2.90 -3.47
N GLN A 32 -27.75 1.73 -2.88
CA GLN A 32 -28.48 1.67 -1.65
C GLN A 32 -27.62 2.53 -0.71
N SER A 33 -28.02 3.78 -0.60
CA SER A 33 -27.66 4.60 0.54
C SER A 33 -28.16 3.81 1.74
N THR A 34 -27.32 2.89 2.21
CA THR A 34 -27.58 2.26 3.50
C THR A 34 -27.56 3.40 4.48
N ALA A 35 -28.73 3.76 4.99
CA ALA A 35 -28.83 4.75 6.05
C ALA A 35 -27.82 4.37 7.11
N ALA A 36 -27.04 5.36 7.59
CA ALA A 36 -26.03 5.11 8.61
C ALA A 36 -26.64 4.33 9.77
N PRO A 37 -25.94 3.33 10.32
CA PRO A 37 -26.45 2.56 11.44
C PRO A 37 -26.91 3.49 12.57
N LYS A 38 -28.04 3.16 13.19
CA LYS A 38 -28.56 3.93 14.33
C LYS A 38 -27.69 3.76 15.59
N HIS A 39 -26.85 2.73 15.61
CA HIS A 39 -25.95 2.41 16.70
C HIS A 39 -24.64 1.90 16.15
N TRP A 40 -23.54 2.37 16.72
CA TRP A 40 -22.19 1.96 16.40
C TRP A 40 -21.59 1.20 17.60
N ASP A 41 -20.94 0.07 17.37
CA ASP A 41 -20.28 -0.69 18.44
C ASP A 41 -19.07 0.08 18.99
N GLN A 42 -18.37 0.82 18.12
CA GLN A 42 -17.20 1.62 18.48
C GLN A 42 -17.15 2.91 17.68
N THR A 43 -16.61 3.95 18.31
CA THR A 43 -16.27 5.21 17.67
C THR A 43 -14.77 5.46 17.85
N VAL A 44 -14.07 5.69 16.75
CA VAL A 44 -12.62 5.91 16.70
C VAL A 44 -12.29 7.10 15.81
N ASP A 45 -11.10 7.67 15.99
CA ASP A 45 -10.65 8.81 15.20
C ASP A 45 -10.16 8.37 13.81
N VAL A 46 -9.53 7.17 13.73
CA VAL A 46 -8.97 6.63 12.49
C VAL A 46 -9.26 5.14 12.36
N VAL A 47 -9.65 4.75 11.15
CA VAL A 47 -9.78 3.35 10.74
C VAL A 47 -8.66 3.05 9.74
N VAL A 48 -7.86 2.01 10.02
CA VAL A 48 -6.79 1.53 9.13
C VAL A 48 -7.22 0.21 8.50
N LEU A 49 -7.16 0.11 7.20
CA LEU A 49 -7.44 -1.10 6.44
C LEU A 49 -6.13 -1.76 5.99
N GLY A 50 -5.78 -2.87 6.62
CA GLY A 50 -4.57 -3.64 6.38
C GLY A 50 -3.55 -3.51 7.52
N ALA A 51 -3.17 -4.65 8.12
CA ALA A 51 -2.17 -4.76 9.19
C ALA A 51 -0.76 -5.07 8.64
N GLY A 52 -0.42 -4.61 7.45
CA GLY A 52 0.94 -4.60 6.93
C GLY A 52 1.77 -3.47 7.54
N GLY A 53 3.05 -3.36 7.18
CA GLY A 53 3.97 -2.37 7.75
C GLY A 53 3.44 -0.94 7.67
N ALA A 54 2.92 -0.53 6.51
CA ALA A 54 2.37 0.82 6.34
C ALA A 54 1.15 1.07 7.23
N GLY A 55 0.23 0.11 7.33
CA GLY A 55 -0.97 0.25 8.16
C GLY A 55 -0.64 0.28 9.65
N LEU A 56 0.26 -0.58 10.11
CA LEU A 56 0.71 -0.58 11.49
C LEU A 56 1.48 0.70 11.85
N MET A 57 2.33 1.20 10.93
CA MET A 57 3.01 2.49 11.12
C MET A 57 2.01 3.64 11.28
N ALA A 58 0.99 3.69 10.42
CA ALA A 58 -0.07 4.69 10.51
C ALA A 58 -0.83 4.58 11.84
N ALA A 59 -1.16 3.37 12.27
CA ALA A 59 -1.83 3.14 13.56
C ALA A 59 -0.98 3.60 14.75
N CYS A 60 0.32 3.29 14.75
CA CYS A 60 1.25 3.75 15.78
C CYS A 60 1.35 5.28 15.82
N GLN A 61 1.40 5.93 14.65
CA GLN A 61 1.41 7.40 14.57
C GLN A 61 0.15 8.04 15.18
N VAL A 62 -1.01 7.43 14.98
CA VAL A 62 -2.27 7.88 15.61
C VAL A 62 -2.20 7.69 17.12
N TYR A 63 -1.73 6.52 17.56
CA TYR A 63 -1.59 6.21 18.99
C TYR A 63 -0.63 7.16 19.70
N ASP A 64 0.52 7.48 19.10
CA ASP A 64 1.49 8.44 19.64
C ASP A 64 0.87 9.83 19.87
N LYS A 65 -0.05 10.22 18.99
CA LYS A 65 -0.83 11.46 19.11
C LYS A 65 -2.06 11.34 20.02
N LYS A 66 -2.16 10.22 20.78
CA LYS A 66 -3.28 9.94 21.69
C LYS A 66 -4.64 9.80 21.00
N GLY A 67 -4.66 9.54 19.72
CA GLY A 67 -5.87 9.22 18.96
C GLY A 67 -6.31 7.78 19.18
N LYS A 68 -7.60 7.54 18.98
CA LYS A 68 -8.19 6.19 18.97
C LYS A 68 -8.10 5.63 17.56
N VAL A 69 -7.52 4.45 17.42
CA VAL A 69 -7.36 3.78 16.13
C VAL A 69 -7.86 2.35 16.18
N VAL A 70 -8.47 1.90 15.10
CA VAL A 70 -8.79 0.49 14.88
C VAL A 70 -8.16 0.04 13.57
N VAL A 71 -7.61 -1.17 13.56
CA VAL A 71 -6.99 -1.78 12.38
C VAL A 71 -7.81 -2.99 11.98
N PHE A 72 -8.26 -3.01 10.74
CA PHE A 72 -8.90 -4.18 10.13
C PHE A 72 -7.95 -4.82 9.13
N ASP A 73 -7.89 -6.14 9.14
CA ASP A 73 -7.14 -6.91 8.13
C ASP A 73 -8.02 -8.02 7.55
N LYS A 74 -7.75 -8.36 6.30
CA LYS A 74 -8.44 -9.49 5.65
C LYS A 74 -8.07 -10.84 6.24
N SER A 75 -6.89 -10.91 6.87
CA SER A 75 -6.39 -12.11 7.54
C SER A 75 -6.73 -12.06 9.03
N TYR A 76 -7.14 -13.16 9.58
CA TYR A 76 -7.33 -13.34 11.03
C TYR A 76 -5.99 -13.52 11.78
N SER A 77 -4.86 -13.51 11.07
CA SER A 77 -3.54 -13.63 11.67
C SER A 77 -2.63 -12.47 11.23
N PRO A 78 -2.02 -11.75 12.16
CA PRO A 78 -1.09 -10.65 11.84
C PRO A 78 0.19 -11.14 11.14
N TYR A 79 0.42 -12.46 11.12
CA TYR A 79 1.60 -13.06 10.52
C TYR A 79 1.53 -13.24 9.00
N HIS A 80 0.41 -12.93 8.35
CA HIS A 80 0.20 -13.12 6.92
C HIS A 80 0.45 -11.85 6.08
N SER A 81 1.15 -10.87 6.60
CA SER A 81 1.52 -9.67 5.84
C SER A 81 2.86 -9.86 5.11
N ALA A 82 3.03 -9.18 3.97
CA ALA A 82 4.31 -9.16 3.26
C ALA A 82 5.44 -8.63 4.14
N THR A 83 5.16 -7.65 4.99
CA THR A 83 6.13 -7.10 5.96
C THR A 83 6.63 -8.16 6.94
N ARG A 84 5.76 -9.05 7.40
CA ARG A 84 6.17 -10.14 8.31
C ARG A 84 7.00 -11.21 7.60
N MET A 85 6.76 -11.39 6.29
CA MET A 85 7.43 -12.39 5.47
C MET A 85 8.75 -11.88 4.86
N CYS A 86 9.05 -10.58 4.97
CA CYS A 86 10.29 -10.02 4.44
C CYS A 86 11.51 -10.39 5.30
N GLY A 87 12.71 -10.22 4.73
CA GLY A 87 13.98 -10.53 5.40
C GLY A 87 14.36 -9.58 6.53
N GLY A 88 13.56 -8.57 6.82
CA GLY A 88 13.79 -7.62 7.91
C GLY A 88 14.87 -6.58 7.63
N LEU A 89 15.33 -6.44 6.40
CA LEU A 89 16.27 -5.39 6.02
C LEU A 89 15.52 -4.08 5.77
N PHE A 90 16.06 -3.00 6.32
CA PHE A 90 15.59 -1.64 6.10
C PHE A 90 16.78 -0.79 5.64
N THR A 91 16.74 -0.32 4.42
CA THR A 91 17.73 0.61 3.88
C THR A 91 17.23 2.03 3.99
N ALA A 92 18.07 2.95 4.40
CA ALA A 92 17.70 4.34 4.63
C ALA A 92 18.88 5.27 4.38
N TYR A 93 18.58 6.46 3.89
CA TYR A 93 19.50 7.58 3.79
C TYR A 93 19.28 8.56 4.94
N GLY A 94 20.36 9.10 5.46
CA GLY A 94 20.33 10.24 6.39
C GLY A 94 19.85 9.91 7.81
N SER A 95 19.85 8.62 8.18
CA SER A 95 19.53 8.18 9.55
C SER A 95 20.55 8.67 10.60
N ALA A 96 20.16 8.67 11.86
CA ALA A 96 21.03 9.01 12.98
C ALA A 96 22.28 8.09 13.03
N ILE A 97 22.12 6.82 12.65
CA ILE A 97 23.24 5.86 12.56
C ILE A 97 24.25 6.31 11.51
N GLN A 98 23.79 6.59 10.28
CA GLN A 98 24.68 7.05 9.20
C GLN A 98 25.43 8.33 9.57
N LYS A 99 24.76 9.28 10.24
CA LYS A 99 25.39 10.50 10.72
C LYS A 99 26.45 10.22 11.77
N ARG A 100 26.21 9.30 12.69
CA ARG A 100 27.16 8.87 13.74
C ARG A 100 28.38 8.17 13.15
N GLU A 101 28.16 7.33 12.13
CA GLU A 101 29.22 6.59 11.43
C GLU A 101 29.93 7.44 10.36
N HIS A 102 29.56 8.71 10.20
CA HIS A 102 30.09 9.62 9.18
C HIS A 102 29.98 9.07 7.74
N ALA A 103 28.93 8.29 7.47
CA ALA A 103 28.68 7.75 6.14
C ALA A 103 28.44 8.89 5.15
N LYS A 104 29.17 8.86 4.04
CA LYS A 104 28.96 9.79 2.92
C LYS A 104 27.93 9.20 2.00
N ASP A 105 26.78 9.82 1.91
CA ASP A 105 25.66 9.36 1.12
C ASP A 105 24.77 10.57 0.76
N SER A 106 23.89 10.42 -0.20
CA SER A 106 22.89 11.41 -0.57
C SER A 106 21.57 10.75 -0.93
N TRP A 107 20.45 11.44 -0.73
CA TRP A 107 19.16 10.90 -1.16
C TRP A 107 19.10 10.66 -2.66
N GLN A 108 19.86 11.43 -3.46
CA GLN A 108 19.95 11.28 -4.91
C GLN A 108 20.64 9.98 -5.30
N GLU A 109 21.76 9.66 -4.65
CA GLU A 109 22.47 8.38 -4.83
C GLU A 109 21.60 7.22 -4.38
N PHE A 110 21.00 7.31 -3.22
CA PHE A 110 20.08 6.28 -2.73
C PHE A 110 18.88 6.07 -3.65
N ALA A 111 18.27 7.14 -4.17
CA ALA A 111 17.19 7.04 -5.16
C ALA A 111 17.67 6.42 -6.47
N HIS A 112 18.87 6.78 -6.93
CA HIS A 112 19.49 6.19 -8.12
C HIS A 112 19.69 4.69 -7.94
N ASP A 113 20.23 4.25 -6.82
CA ASP A 113 20.47 2.84 -6.52
C ASP A 113 19.16 2.03 -6.51
N ILE A 114 18.09 2.57 -5.92
CA ILE A 114 16.77 1.93 -5.96
C ILE A 114 16.28 1.77 -7.40
N MET A 115 16.43 2.80 -8.23
CA MET A 115 16.02 2.75 -9.64
C MET A 115 16.86 1.76 -10.44
N ASP A 116 18.16 1.75 -10.25
CA ASP A 116 19.08 0.87 -10.95
C ASP A 116 18.85 -0.61 -10.58
N TYR A 117 18.79 -0.91 -9.28
CA TYR A 117 18.44 -2.26 -8.80
C TYR A 117 17.07 -2.73 -9.28
N GLY A 118 16.12 -1.83 -9.40
CA GLY A 118 14.79 -2.11 -9.93
C GLY A 118 14.71 -2.15 -11.46
N GLY A 119 15.83 -2.04 -12.17
CA GLY A 119 15.88 -2.00 -13.64
C GLY A 119 15.07 -0.86 -14.23
N TYR A 120 14.95 0.26 -13.52
CA TYR A 120 14.19 1.45 -13.90
C TYR A 120 12.68 1.19 -14.11
N MET A 121 12.13 0.13 -13.53
CA MET A 121 10.70 -0.18 -13.62
C MET A 121 9.84 0.56 -12.59
N SER A 122 10.46 1.16 -11.57
CA SER A 122 9.77 1.92 -10.53
C SER A 122 9.42 3.34 -11.02
N LEU A 123 8.35 3.90 -10.46
CA LEU A 123 8.03 5.31 -10.68
C LEU A 123 9.00 6.21 -9.91
N LYS A 124 9.53 7.22 -10.57
CA LYS A 124 10.57 8.10 -10.02
C LYS A 124 10.09 8.86 -8.77
N GLU A 125 8.89 9.46 -8.82
CA GLU A 125 8.38 10.30 -7.73
C GLU A 125 8.25 9.54 -6.39
N PRO A 126 7.64 8.35 -6.32
CA PRO A 126 7.61 7.56 -5.08
C PRO A 126 9.00 7.17 -4.58
N VAL A 127 9.93 6.85 -5.48
CA VAL A 127 11.31 6.49 -5.11
C VAL A 127 12.03 7.68 -4.48
N GLU A 128 11.94 8.86 -5.08
CA GLU A 128 12.53 10.09 -4.52
C GLU A 128 11.91 10.45 -3.17
N LEU A 129 10.58 10.33 -3.03
CA LEU A 129 9.89 10.58 -1.77
C LEU A 129 10.39 9.63 -0.68
N PHE A 130 10.46 8.33 -1.00
CA PHE A 130 11.01 7.32 -0.08
C PHE A 130 12.45 7.63 0.30
N ALA A 131 13.32 7.89 -0.66
CA ALA A 131 14.72 8.17 -0.40
C ALA A 131 14.91 9.37 0.54
N LYS A 132 14.17 10.45 0.33
CA LYS A 132 14.24 11.69 1.14
C LYS A 132 13.82 11.48 2.60
N HIS A 133 12.83 10.61 2.85
CA HIS A 133 12.22 10.44 4.17
C HIS A 133 12.59 9.13 4.87
N SER A 134 13.39 8.27 4.22
CA SER A 134 13.74 6.95 4.74
C SER A 134 14.49 7.01 6.08
N GLY A 135 15.36 8.01 6.26
CA GLY A 135 16.09 8.21 7.51
C GLY A 135 15.19 8.55 8.69
N GLU A 136 14.23 9.44 8.49
CA GLU A 136 13.25 9.79 9.53
C GLU A 136 12.40 8.57 9.93
N ALA A 137 11.99 7.77 8.94
CA ALA A 137 11.22 6.55 9.18
C ALA A 137 12.05 5.52 9.95
N PHE A 138 13.33 5.36 9.61
CA PHE A 138 14.25 4.48 10.33
C PHE A 138 14.48 4.95 11.77
N ASP A 139 14.79 6.22 11.97
CA ASP A 139 15.02 6.81 13.31
C ASP A 139 13.76 6.67 14.18
N TRP A 140 12.58 6.80 13.60
CA TRP A 140 11.33 6.56 14.31
C TRP A 140 11.20 5.09 14.75
N LEU A 141 11.53 4.12 13.88
CA LEU A 141 11.53 2.69 14.21
C LEU A 141 12.55 2.36 15.32
N GLU A 142 13.76 2.93 15.26
CA GLU A 142 14.78 2.77 16.28
C GLU A 142 14.28 3.28 17.64
N ASN A 143 13.68 4.46 17.67
CA ASN A 143 13.13 5.07 18.89
C ASN A 143 11.97 4.27 19.50
N HIS A 144 11.28 3.46 18.70
CA HIS A 144 10.20 2.56 19.14
C HIS A 144 10.69 1.13 19.44
N GLY A 145 12.00 0.91 19.44
CA GLY A 145 12.63 -0.35 19.85
C GLY A 145 12.57 -1.46 18.79
N LEU A 146 12.29 -1.13 17.55
CA LEU A 146 12.23 -2.10 16.42
C LEU A 146 13.59 -2.34 15.77
N ALA A 147 14.57 -1.47 15.99
CA ALA A 147 15.97 -1.64 15.59
C ALA A 147 16.86 -1.49 16.84
N LYS A 148 17.76 -2.44 17.07
CA LYS A 148 18.81 -2.39 18.10
C LYS A 148 20.12 -2.82 17.50
#